data_e3028ace9f133bb8e62911433b4ec702
#
_entry.id   e3028ace9f133bb8e62911433b4ec702
#
_cell.length_a   1.000
_cell.length_b   1.000
_cell.length_c   1.000
_cell.angle_alpha   90.00
_cell.angle_beta   90.00
_cell.angle_gamma   90.00
#
_symmetry.space_group_name_H-M   'P 1'
#
loop_
_entity.id
_entity.type
_entity.pdbx_description
1 polymer ?
#
loop_
_entity_poly.entity_id
_entity_poly.type
_entity_poly.pdbx_seq_one_letter_code
_entity_poly.pdbx_strand_id
1 'polypeptide(L)'
;MSQYKFETLQLHVGQEQPDPATDARAVPIYQTTSYVFRNSQHAADRFGLADAGNIYGRLTNSTQDVLEKRVAALEGGSAALAVASGAAAITYTIEALAANGGHIVAQKTIYGGSFNLLAHTLPQYGVETTFVDAHNLQEVEGAIKENTRAIYLETLGNPNSDIPDIDAIAAIAHRHGLPLVIDNTFGTPYWIRPIEHGADIVVHSATKFLGGHGTTRGGVIVEAGRFDWKASGKYPGIAAPNPSYHGVSFYDAVGPAAFVTYIRAILLRDTGASISPFNAFLLLQGVETLSLRLDRHAENTKKVVEYLQNHPLVEKVNHPSLPDHPDHAVYRRYFPNGGASIFTFEIKGGQKEAWAFIDHLEIFSLLAKVADVKSLVIHPASTTHSQLSEEELLDQGIRPNTIRLSIGTEHIDDIIGDLEKGFAALK
;
A
#
# COMPACT_ATOMS: atom_id res chain seq x y z
N MET A 1 -17.53 15.39 -8.98
CA MET A 1 -16.23 14.96 -9.54
C MET A 1 -16.21 13.52 -10.08
N SER A 2 -17.17 12.67 -9.77
CA SER A 2 -17.24 11.27 -10.24
C SER A 2 -17.25 11.05 -11.77
N GLN A 3 -17.39 12.10 -12.56
CA GLN A 3 -17.42 11.98 -14.04
C GLN A 3 -16.03 12.10 -14.69
N TYR A 4 -15.00 12.54 -13.98
CA TYR A 4 -13.67 12.72 -14.56
C TYR A 4 -12.88 11.41 -14.55
N LYS A 5 -11.96 11.27 -15.52
CA LYS A 5 -11.03 10.15 -15.61
C LYS A 5 -9.87 10.29 -14.63
N PHE A 6 -9.15 9.21 -14.43
CA PHE A 6 -8.06 9.12 -13.46
C PHE A 6 -7.05 10.27 -13.57
N GLU A 7 -6.62 10.57 -14.79
CA GLU A 7 -5.61 11.59 -15.10
C GLU A 7 -6.06 13.00 -14.70
N THR A 8 -7.37 13.28 -14.76
CA THR A 8 -7.95 14.53 -14.29
C THR A 8 -8.10 14.53 -12.76
N LEU A 9 -8.55 13.42 -12.18
CA LEU A 9 -8.70 13.31 -10.74
C LEU A 9 -7.35 13.46 -10.01
N GLN A 10 -6.28 12.85 -10.53
CA GLN A 10 -4.94 12.94 -9.92
C GLN A 10 -4.38 14.36 -9.86
N LEU A 11 -4.88 15.27 -10.70
CA LEU A 11 -4.43 16.66 -10.78
C LEU A 11 -5.30 17.62 -9.97
N HIS A 12 -6.60 17.35 -9.84
CA HIS A 12 -7.56 18.37 -9.41
C HIS A 12 -8.26 18.09 -8.08
N VAL A 13 -8.46 16.82 -7.69
CA VAL A 13 -9.20 16.51 -6.46
C VAL A 13 -8.52 17.08 -5.23
N GLY A 14 -9.30 17.78 -4.41
CA GLY A 14 -8.85 18.46 -3.19
C GLY A 14 -8.32 19.88 -3.41
N GLN A 15 -8.15 20.31 -4.68
CA GLN A 15 -7.77 21.67 -5.06
C GLN A 15 -8.55 22.18 -6.29
N GLU A 16 -9.83 21.88 -6.32
CA GLU A 16 -10.73 22.28 -7.41
C GLU A 16 -10.82 23.81 -7.55
N GLN A 17 -10.67 24.50 -6.41
CA GLN A 17 -10.59 25.95 -6.32
C GLN A 17 -9.18 26.36 -5.89
N PRO A 18 -8.72 27.56 -6.26
CA PRO A 18 -7.48 28.12 -5.74
C PRO A 18 -7.57 28.32 -4.22
N ASP A 19 -6.41 28.51 -3.57
CA ASP A 19 -6.38 28.83 -2.14
C ASP A 19 -7.20 30.09 -1.85
N PRO A 20 -8.18 30.04 -0.94
CA PRO A 20 -9.12 31.15 -0.74
C PRO A 20 -8.50 32.40 -0.09
N ALA A 21 -7.29 32.27 0.50
CA ALA A 21 -6.61 33.39 1.14
C ALA A 21 -5.63 34.12 0.21
N THR A 22 -5.09 33.41 -0.79
CA THR A 22 -3.97 33.91 -1.59
C THR A 22 -4.18 33.80 -3.10
N ASP A 23 -5.27 33.15 -3.54
CA ASP A 23 -5.55 32.78 -4.93
C ASP A 23 -4.48 31.86 -5.55
N ALA A 24 -3.63 31.23 -4.74
CA ALA A 24 -2.59 30.35 -5.22
C ALA A 24 -3.19 29.12 -5.91
N ARG A 25 -2.70 28.82 -7.12
CA ARG A 25 -3.14 27.63 -7.88
C ARG A 25 -2.47 26.36 -7.37
N ALA A 26 -1.19 26.41 -7.00
CA ALA A 26 -0.49 25.30 -6.37
C ALA A 26 -0.99 25.09 -4.94
N VAL A 27 -0.96 23.84 -4.46
CA VAL A 27 -1.31 23.55 -3.07
C VAL A 27 -0.32 24.21 -2.12
N PRO A 28 -0.75 25.14 -1.23
CA PRO A 28 0.14 25.75 -0.25
C PRO A 28 0.65 24.73 0.77
N ILE A 29 1.89 24.94 1.25
CA ILE A 29 2.45 24.13 2.34
C ILE A 29 2.15 24.85 3.67
N TYR A 30 1.12 24.41 4.38
CA TYR A 30 0.75 24.95 5.68
C TYR A 30 1.62 24.33 6.79
N GLN A 31 2.86 24.82 6.91
CA GLN A 31 3.81 24.35 7.91
C GLN A 31 3.52 25.00 9.27
N THR A 32 2.46 24.54 9.94
CA THR A 32 2.02 25.04 11.25
C THR A 32 1.62 23.92 12.18
N THR A 33 1.80 24.12 13.48
CA THR A 33 1.36 23.18 14.51
C THR A 33 -0.06 23.45 14.98
N SER A 34 -0.52 24.72 14.99
CA SER A 34 -1.73 25.14 15.67
C SER A 34 -2.51 26.17 14.86
N TYR A 35 -3.80 26.25 15.14
CA TYR A 35 -4.73 27.14 14.45
C TYR A 35 -5.46 28.00 15.48
N VAL A 36 -5.68 29.28 15.17
CA VAL A 36 -6.32 30.24 16.08
C VAL A 36 -7.83 30.15 15.99
N PHE A 37 -8.49 30.10 17.11
CA PHE A 37 -9.95 30.17 17.21
C PHE A 37 -10.42 31.61 17.27
N ARG A 38 -11.62 31.88 16.73
CA ARG A 38 -12.22 33.23 16.73
C ARG A 38 -12.62 33.69 18.14
N ASN A 39 -13.05 32.77 18.98
CA ASN A 39 -13.44 33.00 20.38
C ASN A 39 -13.52 31.66 21.13
N SER A 40 -13.80 31.68 22.44
CA SER A 40 -13.87 30.48 23.28
C SER A 40 -14.97 29.50 22.87
N GLN A 41 -16.12 30.04 22.41
CA GLN A 41 -17.21 29.16 21.92
C GLN A 41 -16.81 28.39 20.65
N HIS A 42 -16.16 29.08 19.70
CA HIS A 42 -15.63 28.43 18.50
C HIS A 42 -14.60 27.33 18.85
N ALA A 43 -13.76 27.56 19.84
CA ALA A 43 -12.85 26.54 20.34
C ALA A 43 -13.59 25.32 20.90
N ALA A 44 -14.57 25.56 21.76
CA ALA A 44 -15.40 24.50 22.34
C ALA A 44 -16.16 23.67 21.27
N ASP A 45 -16.73 24.34 20.27
CA ASP A 45 -17.45 23.69 19.17
C ASP A 45 -16.54 22.81 18.33
N ARG A 46 -15.28 23.25 18.06
CA ARG A 46 -14.27 22.46 17.38
C ARG A 46 -13.88 21.18 18.15
N PHE A 47 -13.59 21.31 19.45
CA PHE A 47 -13.27 20.18 20.31
C PHE A 47 -14.45 19.24 20.53
N GLY A 48 -15.67 19.80 20.56
CA GLY A 48 -16.91 19.04 20.68
C GLY A 48 -17.42 18.40 19.38
N LEU A 49 -16.67 18.55 18.26
CA LEU A 49 -17.05 18.07 16.90
C LEU A 49 -18.35 18.72 16.36
N ALA A 50 -18.78 19.83 16.91
CA ALA A 50 -19.94 20.60 16.45
C ALA A 50 -19.60 21.53 15.26
N ASP A 51 -18.33 21.89 15.11
CA ASP A 51 -17.81 22.68 13.98
C ASP A 51 -16.61 21.97 13.37
N ALA A 52 -16.60 21.81 12.04
CA ALA A 52 -15.52 21.15 11.32
C ALA A 52 -14.34 22.10 11.07
N GLY A 53 -13.12 21.57 11.08
CA GLY A 53 -11.92 22.30 10.66
C GLY A 53 -10.68 21.99 11.49
N ASN A 54 -9.66 22.81 11.29
CA ASN A 54 -8.35 22.59 11.89
C ASN A 54 -8.29 22.99 13.36
N ILE A 55 -7.62 22.18 14.17
CA ILE A 55 -7.35 22.42 15.59
C ILE A 55 -5.83 22.41 15.83
N TYR A 56 -5.21 21.30 15.48
CA TYR A 56 -3.80 21.04 15.70
C TYR A 56 -3.23 20.18 14.57
N GLY A 57 -2.06 20.52 14.07
CA GLY A 57 -1.46 19.95 12.85
C GLY A 57 -1.23 18.43 12.88
N ARG A 58 -1.22 17.78 14.05
CA ARG A 58 -1.18 16.31 14.16
C ARG A 58 -2.49 15.66 13.71
N LEU A 59 -3.63 16.32 13.96
CA LEU A 59 -4.96 15.80 13.63
C LEU A 59 -5.38 16.17 12.22
N THR A 60 -5.24 17.44 11.86
CA THR A 60 -5.69 18.00 10.59
C THR A 60 -4.74 19.09 10.09
N ASN A 61 -4.54 19.13 8.77
CA ASN A 61 -3.75 20.16 8.10
C ASN A 61 -4.23 20.28 6.65
N SER A 62 -4.37 21.50 6.15
CA SER A 62 -4.94 21.75 4.82
C SER A 62 -4.12 21.14 3.68
N THR A 63 -2.79 21.05 3.80
CA THR A 63 -1.94 20.40 2.80
C THR A 63 -2.15 18.87 2.80
N GLN A 64 -2.21 18.27 3.98
CA GLN A 64 -2.48 16.84 4.15
C GLN A 64 -3.88 16.47 3.66
N ASP A 65 -4.88 17.32 3.90
CA ASP A 65 -6.27 17.11 3.46
C ASP A 65 -6.39 16.99 1.94
N VAL A 66 -5.61 17.75 1.18
CA VAL A 66 -5.56 17.60 -0.29
C VAL A 66 -5.04 16.22 -0.69
N LEU A 67 -3.97 15.74 -0.06
CA LEU A 67 -3.43 14.40 -0.32
C LEU A 67 -4.47 13.31 0.01
N GLU A 68 -5.10 13.42 1.17
CA GLU A 68 -6.12 12.47 1.63
C GLU A 68 -7.31 12.40 0.66
N LYS A 69 -7.90 13.54 0.30
CA LYS A 69 -9.01 13.63 -0.66
C LYS A 69 -8.64 13.06 -2.02
N ARG A 70 -7.43 13.38 -2.50
CA ARG A 70 -6.95 12.94 -3.81
C ARG A 70 -6.77 11.44 -3.86
N VAL A 71 -6.07 10.85 -2.91
CA VAL A 71 -5.86 9.39 -2.87
C VAL A 71 -7.18 8.66 -2.64
N ALA A 72 -8.07 9.16 -1.78
CA ALA A 72 -9.42 8.59 -1.61
C ALA A 72 -10.17 8.54 -2.94
N ALA A 73 -10.20 9.63 -3.71
CA ALA A 73 -10.88 9.68 -5.00
C ALA A 73 -10.25 8.75 -6.04
N LEU A 74 -8.92 8.64 -6.06
CA LEU A 74 -8.21 7.75 -6.99
C LEU A 74 -8.48 6.28 -6.71
N GLU A 75 -8.56 5.88 -5.44
CA GLU A 75 -8.94 4.51 -5.03
C GLU A 75 -10.45 4.24 -5.15
N GLY A 76 -11.27 5.27 -5.30
CA GLY A 76 -12.74 5.14 -5.27
C GLY A 76 -13.30 4.97 -3.86
N GLY A 77 -12.54 5.42 -2.84
CA GLY A 77 -12.94 5.38 -1.44
C GLY A 77 -13.76 6.61 -1.02
N SER A 78 -14.38 6.51 0.14
CA SER A 78 -15.19 7.59 0.74
C SER A 78 -14.34 8.60 1.51
N ALA A 79 -13.24 8.15 2.12
CA ALA A 79 -12.34 8.97 2.92
C ALA A 79 -10.94 8.35 3.00
N ALA A 80 -9.94 9.17 3.32
CA ALA A 80 -8.59 8.69 3.57
C ALA A 80 -7.92 9.44 4.72
N LEU A 81 -6.88 8.82 5.28
CA LEU A 81 -6.02 9.38 6.32
C LEU A 81 -4.55 9.22 5.91
N ALA A 82 -3.81 10.31 5.85
CA ALA A 82 -2.37 10.30 5.64
C ALA A 82 -1.61 10.19 6.97
N VAL A 83 -0.60 9.33 7.01
CA VAL A 83 0.24 9.05 8.18
C VAL A 83 1.72 9.03 7.81
N ALA A 84 2.60 8.95 8.80
CA ALA A 84 4.05 9.12 8.65
C ALA A 84 4.74 8.07 7.75
N SER A 85 4.17 6.90 7.58
CA SER A 85 4.75 5.80 6.80
C SER A 85 3.72 4.72 6.45
N GLY A 86 4.05 3.86 5.49
CA GLY A 86 3.25 2.65 5.21
C GLY A 86 3.14 1.74 6.42
N ALA A 87 4.23 1.58 7.18
CA ALA A 87 4.21 0.80 8.43
C ALA A 87 3.20 1.36 9.43
N ALA A 88 3.12 2.71 9.60
CA ALA A 88 2.13 3.34 10.45
C ALA A 88 0.70 3.11 9.92
N ALA A 89 0.49 3.16 8.60
CA ALA A 89 -0.81 2.89 8.01
C ALA A 89 -1.29 1.46 8.31
N ILE A 90 -0.42 0.46 8.16
CA ILE A 90 -0.73 -0.94 8.46
C ILE A 90 -0.97 -1.11 9.96
N THR A 91 -0.06 -0.61 10.82
CA THR A 91 -0.17 -0.73 12.28
C THR A 91 -1.49 -0.15 12.78
N TYR A 92 -1.83 1.08 12.41
CA TYR A 92 -3.08 1.71 12.82
C TYR A 92 -4.32 0.98 12.31
N THR A 93 -4.25 0.46 11.08
CA THR A 93 -5.36 -0.34 10.53
C THR A 93 -5.58 -1.60 11.35
N ILE A 94 -4.52 -2.34 11.65
CA ILE A 94 -4.62 -3.59 12.41
C ILE A 94 -5.01 -3.32 13.87
N GLU A 95 -4.44 -2.31 14.52
CA GLU A 95 -4.81 -1.93 15.89
C GLU A 95 -6.27 -1.48 15.99
N ALA A 96 -6.76 -0.70 15.03
CA ALA A 96 -8.16 -0.27 15.00
C ALA A 96 -9.14 -1.45 14.89
N LEU A 97 -8.75 -2.52 14.19
CA LEU A 97 -9.58 -3.70 13.96
C LEU A 97 -9.43 -4.77 15.05
N ALA A 98 -8.20 -5.07 15.46
CA ALA A 98 -7.86 -6.29 16.17
C ALA A 98 -7.21 -6.10 17.56
N ALA A 99 -7.04 -4.88 18.05
CA ALA A 99 -6.55 -4.68 19.41
C ALA A 99 -7.37 -5.46 20.45
N ASN A 100 -6.77 -5.77 21.60
CA ASN A 100 -7.40 -6.47 22.72
C ASN A 100 -7.84 -7.93 22.42
N GLY A 101 -6.95 -8.72 21.84
CA GLY A 101 -7.16 -10.16 21.62
C GLY A 101 -7.82 -10.51 20.29
N GLY A 102 -7.80 -9.61 19.31
CA GLY A 102 -8.28 -9.91 17.95
C GLY A 102 -7.28 -10.75 17.17
N HIS A 103 -7.78 -11.33 16.09
CA HIS A 103 -7.03 -12.20 15.19
C HIS A 103 -7.14 -11.70 13.75
N ILE A 104 -6.05 -11.84 12.98
CA ILE A 104 -5.96 -11.51 11.57
C ILE A 104 -5.65 -12.78 10.77
N VAL A 105 -6.34 -12.97 9.66
CA VAL A 105 -5.92 -13.93 8.62
C VAL A 105 -5.13 -13.13 7.58
N ALA A 106 -3.87 -13.49 7.35
CA ALA A 106 -2.99 -12.74 6.46
C ALA A 106 -2.39 -13.63 5.38
N GLN A 107 -2.28 -13.12 4.16
CA GLN A 107 -1.50 -13.76 3.10
C GLN A 107 -0.05 -13.97 3.57
N LYS A 108 0.56 -15.14 3.27
CA LYS A 108 1.94 -15.44 3.67
C LYS A 108 3.01 -14.69 2.87
N THR A 109 2.72 -14.38 1.60
CA THR A 109 3.62 -13.72 0.65
C THR A 109 3.43 -12.19 0.66
N ILE A 110 3.55 -11.58 1.83
CA ILE A 110 3.45 -10.11 2.01
C ILE A 110 4.84 -9.50 2.25
N TYR A 111 4.88 -8.17 2.22
CA TYR A 111 6.09 -7.42 2.55
C TYR A 111 6.70 -7.89 3.87
N GLY A 112 8.01 -8.18 3.89
CA GLY A 112 8.70 -8.72 5.06
C GLY A 112 8.54 -7.88 6.33
N GLY A 113 8.43 -6.54 6.20
CA GLY A 113 8.13 -5.67 7.35
C GLY A 113 6.72 -5.87 7.89
N SER A 114 5.73 -6.11 7.03
CA SER A 114 4.35 -6.43 7.44
C SER A 114 4.28 -7.82 8.07
N PHE A 115 5.00 -8.78 7.49
CA PHE A 115 5.12 -10.12 8.08
C PHE A 115 5.69 -10.03 9.50
N ASN A 116 6.83 -9.36 9.68
CA ASN A 116 7.46 -9.21 11.00
C ASN A 116 6.57 -8.47 11.99
N LEU A 117 5.85 -7.44 11.54
CA LEU A 117 4.87 -6.72 12.36
C LEU A 117 3.79 -7.65 12.89
N LEU A 118 3.19 -8.44 11.99
CA LEU A 118 2.08 -9.35 12.32
C LEU A 118 2.53 -10.59 13.08
N ALA A 119 3.72 -11.14 12.77
CA ALA A 119 4.22 -12.38 13.38
C ALA A 119 4.86 -12.17 14.77
N HIS A 120 5.50 -11.01 14.99
CA HIS A 120 6.37 -10.82 16.15
C HIS A 120 6.06 -9.58 17.01
N THR A 121 5.71 -8.47 16.38
CA THR A 121 5.51 -7.20 17.10
C THR A 121 4.11 -7.12 17.70
N LEU A 122 3.08 -7.26 16.90
CA LEU A 122 1.69 -7.12 17.34
C LEU A 122 1.21 -8.22 18.30
N PRO A 123 1.74 -9.45 18.29
CA PRO A 123 1.43 -10.42 19.35
C PRO A 123 1.76 -9.93 20.76
N GLN A 124 2.78 -9.07 20.92
CA GLN A 124 3.11 -8.44 22.20
C GLN A 124 2.02 -7.45 22.67
N TYR A 125 1.16 -7.02 21.78
CA TYR A 125 0.01 -6.13 22.04
C TYR A 125 -1.34 -6.86 21.94
N GLY A 126 -1.29 -8.22 21.96
CA GLY A 126 -2.49 -9.06 22.01
C GLY A 126 -3.20 -9.23 20.65
N VAL A 127 -2.51 -9.04 19.53
CA VAL A 127 -3.05 -9.35 18.20
C VAL A 127 -2.41 -10.65 17.69
N GLU A 128 -3.24 -11.64 17.37
CA GLU A 128 -2.80 -12.90 16.77
C GLU A 128 -2.92 -12.88 15.26
N THR A 129 -2.08 -13.62 14.55
CA THR A 129 -2.16 -13.74 13.09
C THR A 129 -2.00 -15.20 12.66
N THR A 130 -2.83 -15.64 11.71
CA THR A 130 -2.62 -16.88 10.96
C THR A 130 -2.27 -16.52 9.52
N PHE A 131 -1.09 -16.94 9.08
CA PHE A 131 -0.65 -16.78 7.70
C PHE A 131 -1.16 -17.94 6.85
N VAL A 132 -1.67 -17.61 5.66
CA VAL A 132 -2.31 -18.57 4.75
C VAL A 132 -1.80 -18.40 3.33
N ASP A 133 -1.91 -19.46 2.53
CA ASP A 133 -1.78 -19.33 1.09
C ASP A 133 -3.07 -18.72 0.50
N ALA A 134 -2.98 -17.49 0.03
CA ALA A 134 -4.13 -16.76 -0.51
C ALA A 134 -4.68 -17.37 -1.82
N HIS A 135 -3.95 -18.27 -2.48
CA HIS A 135 -4.46 -19.04 -3.62
C HIS A 135 -5.35 -20.23 -3.17
N ASN A 136 -5.26 -20.63 -1.92
CA ASN A 136 -6.08 -21.68 -1.33
C ASN A 136 -7.26 -21.10 -0.55
N LEU A 137 -8.39 -20.91 -1.21
CA LEU A 137 -9.59 -20.32 -0.58
C LEU A 137 -10.12 -21.14 0.61
N GLN A 138 -9.92 -22.44 0.63
CA GLN A 138 -10.31 -23.30 1.76
C GLN A 138 -9.42 -23.06 2.98
N GLU A 139 -8.14 -22.83 2.77
CA GLU A 139 -7.20 -22.46 3.83
C GLU A 139 -7.52 -21.09 4.39
N VAL A 140 -7.81 -20.10 3.52
CA VAL A 140 -8.24 -18.76 3.93
C VAL A 140 -9.48 -18.83 4.82
N GLU A 141 -10.52 -19.52 4.39
CA GLU A 141 -11.77 -19.63 5.16
C GLU A 141 -11.58 -20.45 6.44
N GLY A 142 -10.84 -21.56 6.36
CA GLY A 142 -10.54 -22.44 7.50
C GLY A 142 -9.70 -21.78 8.61
N ALA A 143 -8.95 -20.73 8.29
CA ALA A 143 -8.17 -19.97 9.26
C ALA A 143 -9.01 -18.95 10.08
N ILE A 144 -10.26 -18.71 9.70
CA ILE A 144 -11.16 -17.77 10.39
C ILE A 144 -11.60 -18.35 11.73
N LYS A 145 -11.37 -17.58 12.80
CA LYS A 145 -11.74 -17.88 14.18
C LYS A 145 -12.84 -16.93 14.66
N GLU A 146 -13.42 -17.20 15.83
CA GLU A 146 -14.41 -16.31 16.44
C GLU A 146 -13.89 -14.90 16.70
N ASN A 147 -12.62 -14.80 17.14
CA ASN A 147 -11.93 -13.53 17.37
C ASN A 147 -11.27 -12.93 16.12
N THR A 148 -11.48 -13.49 14.93
CA THR A 148 -10.97 -12.88 13.67
C THR A 148 -11.62 -11.52 13.44
N ARG A 149 -10.82 -10.55 13.01
CA ARG A 149 -11.26 -9.16 12.82
C ARG A 149 -11.01 -8.64 11.41
N ALA A 150 -10.16 -9.27 10.62
CA ALA A 150 -9.95 -8.92 9.22
C ALA A 150 -9.22 -10.03 8.47
N ILE A 151 -9.33 -9.97 7.14
CA ILE A 151 -8.40 -10.64 6.22
C ILE A 151 -7.51 -9.57 5.63
N TYR A 152 -6.19 -9.80 5.60
CA TYR A 152 -5.16 -8.87 5.12
C TYR A 152 -4.41 -9.47 3.94
N LEU A 153 -4.39 -8.77 2.79
CA LEU A 153 -3.73 -9.18 1.55
C LEU A 153 -2.89 -8.04 0.98
N GLU A 154 -1.99 -8.39 0.05
CA GLU A 154 -1.38 -7.45 -0.90
C GLU A 154 -1.93 -7.72 -2.31
N THR A 155 -2.12 -6.67 -3.13
CA THR A 155 -2.56 -6.84 -4.53
C THR A 155 -1.53 -7.56 -5.38
N LEU A 156 -0.27 -7.34 -5.07
CA LEU A 156 0.91 -7.96 -5.68
C LEU A 156 1.87 -8.30 -4.55
N GLY A 157 2.09 -9.58 -4.32
CA GLY A 157 2.95 -10.09 -3.27
C GLY A 157 4.42 -9.73 -3.47
N ASN A 158 5.19 -9.75 -2.40
CA ASN A 158 6.61 -9.42 -2.39
C ASN A 158 7.43 -10.63 -1.96
N PRO A 159 8.40 -11.13 -2.76
CA PRO A 159 9.02 -10.46 -3.90
C PRO A 159 8.48 -10.86 -5.28
N ASN A 160 7.60 -11.85 -5.36
CA ASN A 160 7.30 -12.57 -6.59
C ASN A 160 6.11 -12.03 -7.39
N SER A 161 5.41 -11.00 -6.89
CA SER A 161 4.21 -10.42 -7.52
C SER A 161 3.08 -11.43 -7.76
N ASP A 162 2.93 -12.39 -6.85
CA ASP A 162 1.78 -13.29 -6.82
C ASP A 162 0.47 -12.52 -6.53
N ILE A 163 -0.63 -12.98 -7.13
CA ILE A 163 -1.89 -12.24 -7.16
C ILE A 163 -3.01 -13.09 -6.56
N PRO A 164 -3.56 -12.73 -5.39
CA PRO A 164 -4.73 -13.41 -4.82
C PRO A 164 -6.00 -13.11 -5.62
N ASP A 165 -6.98 -14.03 -5.59
CA ASP A 165 -8.33 -13.75 -6.09
C ASP A 165 -9.09 -12.87 -5.09
N ILE A 166 -8.98 -11.56 -5.27
CA ILE A 166 -9.55 -10.56 -4.37
C ILE A 166 -11.07 -10.68 -4.27
N ASP A 167 -11.76 -10.88 -5.40
CA ASP A 167 -13.23 -11.00 -5.42
C ASP A 167 -13.71 -12.21 -4.60
N ALA A 168 -13.03 -13.34 -4.74
CA ALA A 168 -13.37 -14.56 -4.00
C ALA A 168 -13.10 -14.41 -2.50
N ILE A 169 -11.96 -13.81 -2.13
CA ILE A 169 -11.61 -13.60 -0.71
C ILE A 169 -12.50 -12.54 -0.06
N ALA A 170 -12.87 -11.49 -0.79
CA ALA A 170 -13.86 -10.50 -0.33
C ALA A 170 -15.19 -11.16 0.01
N ALA A 171 -15.66 -12.07 -0.86
CA ALA A 171 -16.90 -12.81 -0.59
C ALA A 171 -16.79 -13.69 0.68
N ILE A 172 -15.61 -14.31 0.92
CA ILE A 172 -15.36 -15.05 2.17
C ILE A 172 -15.40 -14.08 3.37
N ALA A 173 -14.65 -13.01 3.35
CA ALA A 173 -14.59 -12.04 4.44
C ALA A 173 -16.00 -11.53 4.82
N HIS A 174 -16.78 -11.10 3.83
CA HIS A 174 -18.10 -10.53 4.05
C HIS A 174 -19.10 -11.55 4.59
N ARG A 175 -19.06 -12.83 4.16
CA ARG A 175 -19.90 -13.89 4.75
C ARG A 175 -19.67 -14.06 6.25
N HIS A 176 -18.46 -13.79 6.73
CA HIS A 176 -18.08 -13.86 8.14
C HIS A 176 -18.19 -12.53 8.86
N GLY A 177 -18.74 -11.47 8.22
CA GLY A 177 -18.87 -10.14 8.80
C GLY A 177 -17.52 -9.48 9.08
N LEU A 178 -16.51 -9.76 8.25
CA LEU A 178 -15.15 -9.24 8.35
C LEU A 178 -14.86 -8.25 7.22
N PRO A 179 -14.15 -7.15 7.48
CA PRO A 179 -13.63 -6.32 6.41
C PRO A 179 -12.43 -6.99 5.74
N LEU A 180 -12.30 -6.76 4.43
CA LEU A 180 -11.11 -7.08 3.67
C LEU A 180 -10.18 -5.87 3.62
N VAL A 181 -8.95 -6.04 4.10
CA VAL A 181 -7.88 -5.04 4.06
C VAL A 181 -6.88 -5.41 2.98
N ILE A 182 -6.58 -4.48 2.08
CA ILE A 182 -5.61 -4.71 1.00
C ILE A 182 -4.54 -3.65 1.01
N ASP A 183 -3.29 -4.08 1.05
CA ASP A 183 -2.15 -3.21 0.75
C ASP A 183 -2.01 -3.11 -0.78
N ASN A 184 -2.33 -1.94 -1.32
CA ASN A 184 -2.28 -1.65 -2.75
C ASN A 184 -1.01 -0.87 -3.15
N THR A 185 0.05 -0.98 -2.36
CA THR A 185 1.30 -0.25 -2.60
C THR A 185 1.90 -0.54 -3.97
N PHE A 186 1.89 -1.80 -4.42
CA PHE A 186 2.43 -2.21 -5.71
C PHE A 186 1.41 -2.11 -6.85
N GLY A 187 0.14 -2.36 -6.56
CA GLY A 187 -0.93 -2.24 -7.54
C GLY A 187 -1.23 -0.79 -7.92
N THR A 188 -1.19 0.10 -6.97
CA THR A 188 -1.59 1.51 -7.08
C THR A 188 -3.03 1.71 -7.57
N PRO A 189 -3.67 2.83 -7.29
CA PRO A 189 -5.03 3.08 -7.77
C PRO A 189 -5.14 3.24 -9.30
N TYR A 190 -4.00 3.34 -10.00
CA TYR A 190 -3.98 3.44 -11.45
C TYR A 190 -4.08 2.08 -12.14
N TRP A 191 -3.36 1.08 -11.65
CA TRP A 191 -3.41 -0.26 -12.26
C TRP A 191 -4.59 -1.08 -11.75
N ILE A 192 -4.94 -0.96 -10.45
CA ILE A 192 -6.07 -1.66 -9.83
C ILE A 192 -6.65 -0.85 -8.69
N ARG A 193 -7.98 -0.88 -8.54
CA ARG A 193 -8.72 -0.36 -7.39
C ARG A 193 -9.33 -1.51 -6.61
N PRO A 194 -8.70 -1.98 -5.53
CA PRO A 194 -9.22 -3.11 -4.76
C PRO A 194 -10.62 -2.90 -4.20
N ILE A 195 -11.02 -1.64 -3.99
CA ILE A 195 -12.38 -1.28 -3.56
C ILE A 195 -13.44 -1.74 -4.58
N GLU A 196 -13.14 -1.70 -5.88
CA GLU A 196 -14.02 -2.20 -6.93
C GLU A 196 -14.15 -3.74 -6.90
N HIS A 197 -13.23 -4.43 -6.21
CA HIS A 197 -13.16 -5.87 -6.03
C HIS A 197 -13.54 -6.33 -4.60
N GLY A 198 -14.18 -5.47 -3.82
CA GLY A 198 -14.69 -5.83 -2.50
C GLY A 198 -13.81 -5.49 -1.31
N ALA A 199 -12.65 -4.86 -1.51
CA ALA A 199 -11.88 -4.35 -0.38
C ALA A 199 -12.66 -3.26 0.38
N ASP A 200 -12.61 -3.31 1.70
CA ASP A 200 -13.26 -2.33 2.58
C ASP A 200 -12.27 -1.26 3.04
N ILE A 201 -11.01 -1.66 3.18
CA ILE A 201 -9.91 -0.79 3.57
C ILE A 201 -8.73 -1.05 2.63
N VAL A 202 -8.14 0.02 2.12
CA VAL A 202 -6.93 -0.03 1.31
C VAL A 202 -5.83 0.75 2.01
N VAL A 203 -4.64 0.17 2.12
CA VAL A 203 -3.46 0.84 2.68
C VAL A 203 -2.39 1.03 1.61
N HIS A 204 -1.60 2.07 1.77
CA HIS A 204 -0.46 2.36 0.91
C HIS A 204 0.77 2.76 1.70
N SER A 205 1.91 2.23 1.33
CA SER A 205 3.16 2.94 1.52
C SER A 205 3.30 3.98 0.40
N ALA A 206 2.88 5.22 0.67
CA ALA A 206 2.98 6.31 -0.30
C ALA A 206 4.44 6.65 -0.66
N THR A 207 5.40 6.18 0.13
CA THR A 207 6.84 6.20 -0.12
C THR A 207 7.24 5.58 -1.47
N LYS A 208 6.43 4.64 -1.97
CA LYS A 208 6.69 3.83 -3.17
C LYS A 208 6.16 4.55 -4.41
N PHE A 209 5.36 3.91 -5.25
CA PHE A 209 4.88 4.48 -6.51
C PHE A 209 4.13 5.79 -6.38
N LEU A 210 3.34 6.00 -5.31
CA LEU A 210 2.59 7.26 -5.14
C LEU A 210 3.55 8.46 -5.12
N GLY A 211 4.60 8.41 -4.30
CA GLY A 211 5.67 9.42 -4.30
C GLY A 211 6.63 9.28 -5.48
N GLY A 212 7.05 8.07 -5.78
CA GLY A 212 7.82 7.67 -6.96
C GLY A 212 9.30 8.02 -6.97
N HIS A 213 9.78 8.94 -6.14
CA HIS A 213 11.11 9.55 -6.26
C HIS A 213 12.08 9.24 -5.11
N GLY A 214 11.63 8.52 -4.08
CA GLY A 214 12.47 8.18 -2.93
C GLY A 214 12.84 9.36 -2.02
N THR A 215 12.20 10.51 -2.18
CA THR A 215 12.52 11.75 -1.48
C THR A 215 11.84 11.88 -0.13
N THR A 216 10.73 11.17 0.08
CA THR A 216 9.94 11.28 1.30
C THR A 216 9.23 9.97 1.65
N ARG A 217 8.85 9.85 2.90
CA ARG A 217 8.04 8.74 3.42
C ARG A 217 6.63 9.22 3.74
N GLY A 218 5.67 8.31 3.58
CA GLY A 218 4.30 8.49 3.97
C GLY A 218 3.51 7.21 3.86
N GLY A 219 2.37 7.15 4.52
CA GLY A 219 1.37 6.11 4.39
C GLY A 219 0.00 6.73 4.17
N VAL A 220 -0.90 5.97 3.57
CA VAL A 220 -2.31 6.38 3.42
C VAL A 220 -3.19 5.19 3.73
N ILE A 221 -4.27 5.44 4.48
CA ILE A 221 -5.35 4.50 4.75
C ILE A 221 -6.58 5.03 4.03
N VAL A 222 -7.22 4.22 3.20
CA VAL A 222 -8.44 4.57 2.46
C VAL A 222 -9.57 3.67 2.91
N GLU A 223 -10.71 4.26 3.26
CA GLU A 223 -11.94 3.56 3.62
C GLU A 223 -12.89 3.56 2.43
N ALA A 224 -13.44 2.38 2.08
CA ALA A 224 -14.46 2.25 1.03
C ALA A 224 -15.79 2.89 1.42
N GLY A 225 -16.11 2.94 2.71
CA GLY A 225 -17.31 3.58 3.27
C GLY A 225 -18.58 2.75 3.16
N ARG A 226 -18.47 1.46 2.87
CA ARG A 226 -19.64 0.57 2.69
C ARG A 226 -19.71 -0.60 3.67
N PHE A 227 -18.65 -0.83 4.46
CA PHE A 227 -18.69 -1.87 5.48
C PHE A 227 -19.60 -1.45 6.64
N ASP A 228 -20.53 -2.32 7.02
CA ASP A 228 -21.44 -2.05 8.14
C ASP A 228 -20.79 -2.45 9.47
N TRP A 229 -20.06 -1.50 10.04
CA TRP A 229 -19.38 -1.65 11.33
C TRP A 229 -20.33 -2.03 12.48
N LYS A 230 -21.59 -1.57 12.41
CA LYS A 230 -22.58 -1.80 13.45
C LYS A 230 -23.21 -3.18 13.34
N ALA A 231 -23.61 -3.57 12.12
CA ALA A 231 -24.22 -4.89 11.88
C ALA A 231 -23.25 -6.04 12.15
N SER A 232 -21.96 -5.85 11.88
CA SER A 232 -20.93 -6.83 12.20
C SER A 232 -20.81 -7.12 13.70
N GLY A 233 -21.02 -6.12 14.57
CA GLY A 233 -20.94 -6.26 16.03
C GLY A 233 -19.53 -6.49 16.59
N LYS A 234 -18.51 -6.54 15.75
CA LYS A 234 -17.12 -6.90 16.12
C LYS A 234 -16.24 -5.69 16.44
N TYR A 235 -16.68 -4.47 16.15
CA TYR A 235 -15.86 -3.25 16.19
C TYR A 235 -16.47 -2.16 17.11
N PRO A 236 -16.54 -2.42 18.42
CA PRO A 236 -17.17 -1.47 19.36
C PRO A 236 -16.45 -0.12 19.43
N GLY A 237 -15.14 -0.06 19.18
CA GLY A 237 -14.38 1.20 19.14
C GLY A 237 -14.89 2.17 18.07
N ILE A 238 -15.43 1.65 16.97
CA ILE A 238 -15.96 2.43 15.83
C ILE A 238 -17.46 2.66 15.96
N ALA A 239 -18.20 1.61 16.32
CA ALA A 239 -19.67 1.57 16.23
C ALA A 239 -20.41 1.85 17.54
N ALA A 240 -19.76 1.69 18.70
CA ALA A 240 -20.34 1.98 20.00
C ALA A 240 -19.98 3.40 20.51
N PRO A 241 -20.73 3.93 21.50
CA PRO A 241 -20.40 5.18 22.16
C PRO A 241 -18.96 5.19 22.71
N ASN A 242 -18.16 6.18 22.33
CA ASN A 242 -16.76 6.28 22.73
C ASN A 242 -16.60 7.19 23.95
N PRO A 243 -16.02 6.72 25.08
CA PRO A 243 -15.86 7.52 26.29
C PRO A 243 -14.91 8.71 26.12
N SER A 244 -13.90 8.63 25.23
CA SER A 244 -12.98 9.72 24.94
C SER A 244 -13.63 10.87 24.14
N TYR A 245 -14.81 10.64 23.57
CA TYR A 245 -15.59 11.61 22.78
C TYR A 245 -17.00 11.75 23.33
N HIS A 246 -17.15 11.86 24.64
CA HIS A 246 -18.43 12.14 25.32
C HIS A 246 -19.58 11.18 24.92
N GLY A 247 -19.25 9.93 24.57
CA GLY A 247 -20.25 8.95 24.17
C GLY A 247 -20.67 9.02 22.70
N VAL A 248 -19.97 9.75 21.85
CA VAL A 248 -20.22 9.77 20.41
C VAL A 248 -19.79 8.45 19.78
N SER A 249 -20.62 7.84 18.94
CA SER A 249 -20.25 6.74 18.04
C SER A 249 -19.69 7.33 16.75
N PHE A 250 -18.50 6.91 16.33
CA PHE A 250 -17.92 7.38 15.06
C PHE A 250 -18.76 6.97 13.87
N TYR A 251 -19.32 5.74 13.89
CA TYR A 251 -20.19 5.26 12.83
C TYR A 251 -21.45 6.12 12.67
N ASP A 252 -22.11 6.45 13.78
CA ASP A 252 -23.33 7.26 13.74
C ASP A 252 -23.04 8.74 13.40
N ALA A 253 -21.84 9.24 13.73
CA ALA A 253 -21.48 10.65 13.53
C ALA A 253 -21.03 10.95 12.10
N VAL A 254 -20.24 10.06 11.47
CA VAL A 254 -19.58 10.35 10.18
C VAL A 254 -19.82 9.26 9.11
N GLY A 255 -20.58 8.22 9.42
CA GLY A 255 -21.00 7.18 8.46
C GLY A 255 -19.85 6.59 7.64
N PRO A 256 -19.79 6.87 6.31
CA PRO A 256 -18.80 6.27 5.40
C PRO A 256 -17.32 6.60 5.69
N ALA A 257 -17.03 7.49 6.64
CA ALA A 257 -15.69 7.85 7.05
C ALA A 257 -15.37 7.43 8.49
N ALA A 258 -16.16 6.50 9.05
CA ALA A 258 -16.08 6.12 10.47
C ALA A 258 -14.73 5.51 10.85
N PHE A 259 -14.18 4.65 10.02
CA PHE A 259 -12.92 3.96 10.27
C PHE A 259 -11.72 4.92 10.29
N VAL A 260 -11.55 5.70 9.25
CA VAL A 260 -10.43 6.66 9.18
C VAL A 260 -10.58 7.77 10.21
N THR A 261 -11.81 8.16 10.56
CA THR A 261 -12.06 9.16 11.61
C THR A 261 -11.73 8.60 12.99
N TYR A 262 -12.07 7.36 13.28
CA TYR A 262 -11.66 6.69 14.51
C TYR A 262 -10.14 6.65 14.64
N ILE A 263 -9.42 6.24 13.59
CA ILE A 263 -7.95 6.22 13.62
C ILE A 263 -7.39 7.62 13.84
N ARG A 264 -7.89 8.64 13.15
CA ARG A 264 -7.46 10.04 13.30
C ARG A 264 -7.67 10.54 14.73
N ALA A 265 -8.86 10.31 15.26
CA ALA A 265 -9.30 10.86 16.53
C ALA A 265 -8.71 10.14 17.75
N ILE A 266 -8.37 8.86 17.64
CA ILE A 266 -7.84 8.03 18.72
C ILE A 266 -6.37 7.70 18.48
N LEU A 267 -6.07 6.83 17.51
CA LEU A 267 -4.71 6.29 17.36
C LEU A 267 -3.70 7.35 16.94
N LEU A 268 -4.00 8.10 15.89
CA LEU A 268 -3.09 9.15 15.41
C LEU A 268 -2.92 10.27 16.43
N ARG A 269 -4.02 10.71 17.07
CA ARG A 269 -3.98 11.73 18.10
C ARG A 269 -3.09 11.35 19.25
N ASP A 270 -3.20 10.11 19.73
CA ASP A 270 -2.60 9.66 20.99
C ASP A 270 -1.19 9.09 20.80
N THR A 271 -0.88 8.48 19.64
CA THR A 271 0.42 7.84 19.36
C THR A 271 1.32 8.61 18.40
N GLY A 272 0.76 9.54 17.61
CA GLY A 272 1.50 10.64 17.00
C GLY A 272 2.22 10.35 15.68
N ALA A 273 1.95 9.25 14.94
CA ALA A 273 2.60 8.97 13.65
C ALA A 273 2.03 9.83 12.51
N SER A 274 1.95 11.15 12.71
CA SER A 274 1.45 12.12 11.73
C SER A 274 2.46 12.40 10.62
N ILE A 275 1.98 12.62 9.40
CA ILE A 275 2.80 13.06 8.27
C ILE A 275 3.07 14.57 8.39
N SER A 276 4.23 15.05 7.95
CA SER A 276 4.46 16.48 7.84
C SER A 276 3.78 17.09 6.61
N PRO A 277 3.35 18.36 6.64
CA PRO A 277 2.80 19.03 5.46
C PRO A 277 3.76 19.05 4.27
N PHE A 278 5.05 19.19 4.52
CA PHE A 278 6.07 19.15 3.47
C PHE A 278 6.15 17.79 2.81
N ASN A 279 6.10 16.69 3.57
CA ASN A 279 6.07 15.35 3.00
C ASN A 279 4.78 15.11 2.21
N ALA A 280 3.63 15.58 2.71
CA ALA A 280 2.37 15.49 1.98
C ALA A 280 2.44 16.23 0.63
N PHE A 281 3.05 17.43 0.61
CA PHE A 281 3.28 18.17 -0.62
C PHE A 281 4.17 17.41 -1.61
N LEU A 282 5.28 16.81 -1.17
CA LEU A 282 6.15 16.01 -2.04
C LEU A 282 5.43 14.77 -2.60
N LEU A 283 4.59 14.14 -1.80
CA LEU A 283 3.75 13.02 -2.27
C LEU A 283 2.71 13.47 -3.30
N LEU A 284 2.10 14.64 -3.10
CA LEU A 284 1.18 15.22 -4.10
C LEU A 284 1.86 15.44 -5.45
N GLN A 285 3.11 15.94 -5.45
CA GLN A 285 3.89 16.10 -6.69
C GLN A 285 4.09 14.74 -7.40
N GLY A 286 4.33 13.68 -6.64
CA GLY A 286 4.40 12.32 -7.19
C GLY A 286 3.06 11.84 -7.75
N VAL A 287 1.97 12.04 -7.02
CA VAL A 287 0.61 11.62 -7.45
C VAL A 287 0.17 12.31 -8.72
N GLU A 288 0.53 13.58 -8.94
CA GLU A 288 0.16 14.34 -10.14
C GLU A 288 0.70 13.75 -11.45
N THR A 289 1.75 12.95 -11.40
CA THR A 289 2.34 12.27 -12.55
C THR A 289 2.23 10.74 -12.47
N LEU A 290 1.39 10.22 -11.61
CA LEU A 290 1.32 8.78 -11.31
C LEU A 290 1.02 7.96 -12.58
N SER A 291 -0.03 8.30 -13.32
CA SER A 291 -0.42 7.58 -14.55
C SER A 291 0.71 7.56 -15.58
N LEU A 292 1.33 8.70 -15.85
CA LEU A 292 2.44 8.81 -16.82
C LEU A 292 3.63 7.93 -16.46
N ARG A 293 3.97 7.89 -15.17
CA ARG A 293 5.08 7.06 -14.68
C ARG A 293 4.75 5.58 -14.77
N LEU A 294 3.54 5.20 -14.37
CA LEU A 294 3.12 3.80 -14.36
C LEU A 294 2.95 3.22 -15.77
N ASP A 295 2.49 4.00 -16.75
CA ASP A 295 2.51 3.57 -18.15
C ASP A 295 3.94 3.27 -18.63
N ARG A 296 4.91 4.14 -18.29
CA ARG A 296 6.31 3.90 -18.65
C ARG A 296 6.90 2.70 -17.89
N HIS A 297 6.58 2.54 -16.59
CA HIS A 297 6.99 1.35 -15.83
C HIS A 297 6.46 0.06 -16.49
N ALA A 298 5.17 0.02 -16.86
CA ALA A 298 4.57 -1.15 -17.50
C ALA A 298 5.18 -1.45 -18.88
N GLU A 299 5.39 -0.42 -19.70
CA GLU A 299 6.02 -0.55 -21.01
C GLU A 299 7.44 -1.13 -20.91
N ASN A 300 8.26 -0.56 -20.04
CA ASN A 300 9.63 -1.02 -19.82
C ASN A 300 9.65 -2.45 -19.25
N THR A 301 8.78 -2.73 -18.27
CA THR A 301 8.69 -4.07 -17.68
C THR A 301 8.38 -5.14 -18.71
N LYS A 302 7.41 -4.90 -19.59
CA LYS A 302 7.08 -5.84 -20.67
C LYS A 302 8.29 -6.19 -21.52
N LYS A 303 9.07 -5.19 -21.93
CA LYS A 303 10.26 -5.38 -22.77
C LYS A 303 11.39 -6.10 -22.01
N VAL A 304 11.58 -5.78 -20.72
CA VAL A 304 12.56 -6.48 -19.88
C VAL A 304 12.17 -7.94 -19.66
N VAL A 305 10.89 -8.24 -19.40
CA VAL A 305 10.40 -9.61 -19.26
C VAL A 305 10.65 -10.41 -20.54
N GLU A 306 10.32 -9.85 -21.71
CA GLU A 306 10.56 -10.47 -23.02
C GLU A 306 12.07 -10.72 -23.26
N TYR A 307 12.93 -9.75 -22.93
CA TYR A 307 14.38 -9.88 -23.03
C TYR A 307 14.90 -11.01 -22.13
N LEU A 308 14.52 -11.05 -20.85
CA LEU A 308 14.97 -12.05 -19.90
C LEU A 308 14.49 -13.46 -20.24
N GLN A 309 13.25 -13.61 -20.74
CA GLN A 309 12.75 -14.92 -21.19
C GLN A 309 13.59 -15.56 -22.29
N ASN A 310 14.18 -14.74 -23.16
CA ASN A 310 14.99 -15.19 -24.29
C ASN A 310 16.48 -15.25 -23.98
N HIS A 311 16.92 -14.86 -22.78
CA HIS A 311 18.32 -14.80 -22.43
C HIS A 311 18.88 -16.17 -22.01
N PRO A 312 20.01 -16.65 -22.59
CA PRO A 312 20.50 -18.02 -22.37
C PRO A 312 20.97 -18.29 -20.93
N LEU A 313 21.28 -17.26 -20.13
CA LEU A 313 21.70 -17.38 -18.73
C LEU A 313 20.54 -17.20 -17.73
N VAL A 314 19.29 -17.08 -18.19
CA VAL A 314 18.10 -17.04 -17.35
C VAL A 314 17.45 -18.42 -17.32
N GLU A 315 17.15 -18.90 -16.12
CA GLU A 315 16.43 -20.18 -15.91
C GLU A 315 14.93 -19.96 -15.91
N LYS A 316 14.46 -18.89 -15.24
CA LYS A 316 13.04 -18.61 -15.09
C LYS A 316 12.82 -17.10 -14.93
N VAL A 317 11.75 -16.62 -15.51
CA VAL A 317 11.20 -15.29 -15.22
C VAL A 317 9.88 -15.48 -14.48
N ASN A 318 9.77 -14.87 -13.31
CA ASN A 318 8.58 -14.97 -12.48
C ASN A 318 7.74 -13.70 -12.61
N HIS A 319 6.99 -13.58 -13.71
CA HIS A 319 6.14 -12.44 -13.98
C HIS A 319 4.73 -12.88 -14.42
N PRO A 320 3.65 -12.34 -13.82
CA PRO A 320 2.30 -12.85 -14.05
C PRO A 320 1.74 -12.55 -15.47
N SER A 321 2.40 -11.74 -16.27
CA SER A 321 2.03 -11.56 -17.68
C SER A 321 2.34 -12.78 -18.56
N LEU A 322 3.19 -13.68 -18.09
CA LEU A 322 3.59 -14.87 -18.85
C LEU A 322 2.45 -15.90 -18.87
N PRO A 323 2.15 -16.51 -20.03
CA PRO A 323 1.01 -17.42 -20.15
C PRO A 323 1.08 -18.69 -19.27
N ASP A 324 2.28 -19.12 -18.92
CA ASP A 324 2.56 -20.27 -18.05
C ASP A 324 2.61 -19.94 -16.55
N HIS A 325 2.50 -18.64 -16.19
CA HIS A 325 2.47 -18.24 -14.79
C HIS A 325 1.12 -18.63 -14.14
N PRO A 326 1.13 -19.16 -12.90
CA PRO A 326 -0.11 -19.58 -12.21
C PRO A 326 -1.17 -18.48 -12.15
N ASP A 327 -0.75 -17.25 -11.94
CA ASP A 327 -1.64 -16.10 -11.78
C ASP A 327 -1.97 -15.37 -13.08
N HIS A 328 -1.60 -15.91 -14.24
CA HIS A 328 -1.80 -15.23 -15.52
C HIS A 328 -3.27 -14.82 -15.76
N ALA A 329 -4.21 -15.71 -15.46
CA ALA A 329 -5.64 -15.43 -15.65
C ALA A 329 -6.13 -14.29 -14.74
N VAL A 330 -5.71 -14.28 -13.48
CA VAL A 330 -6.04 -13.25 -12.49
C VAL A 330 -5.36 -11.92 -12.85
N TYR A 331 -4.09 -11.99 -13.27
CA TYR A 331 -3.36 -10.81 -13.76
C TYR A 331 -4.09 -10.13 -14.92
N ARG A 332 -4.53 -10.87 -15.93
CA ARG A 332 -5.29 -10.32 -17.06
C ARG A 332 -6.62 -9.68 -16.65
N ARG A 333 -7.24 -10.20 -15.59
CA ARG A 333 -8.49 -9.66 -15.05
C ARG A 333 -8.28 -8.34 -14.31
N TYR A 334 -7.26 -8.28 -13.45
CA TYR A 334 -7.04 -7.14 -12.56
C TYR A 334 -6.12 -6.07 -13.14
N PHE A 335 -5.23 -6.42 -14.04
CA PHE A 335 -4.22 -5.53 -14.60
C PHE A 335 -4.29 -5.44 -16.14
N PRO A 336 -5.44 -5.03 -16.71
CA PRO A 336 -5.62 -5.00 -18.17
C PRO A 336 -4.66 -4.03 -18.88
N ASN A 337 -4.17 -3.00 -18.18
CA ASN A 337 -3.26 -1.98 -18.69
C ASN A 337 -1.79 -2.24 -18.31
N GLY A 338 -1.47 -3.43 -17.81
CA GLY A 338 -0.14 -3.77 -17.32
C GLY A 338 0.00 -3.57 -15.82
N GLY A 339 1.16 -3.91 -15.28
CA GLY A 339 1.47 -3.86 -13.86
C GLY A 339 2.66 -4.75 -13.52
N ALA A 340 2.88 -4.97 -12.22
CA ALA A 340 3.92 -5.87 -11.71
C ALA A 340 5.35 -5.49 -12.20
N SER A 341 5.69 -4.20 -12.18
CA SER A 341 7.04 -3.74 -12.53
C SER A 341 8.11 -4.12 -11.50
N ILE A 342 7.70 -4.76 -10.43
CA ILE A 342 8.56 -5.40 -9.43
C ILE A 342 8.33 -6.89 -9.57
N PHE A 343 9.37 -7.63 -9.94
CA PHE A 343 9.26 -9.07 -10.16
C PHE A 343 10.61 -9.75 -9.94
N THR A 344 10.64 -11.07 -9.98
CA THR A 344 11.86 -11.86 -9.81
C THR A 344 12.19 -12.65 -11.06
N PHE A 345 13.47 -12.97 -11.21
CA PHE A 345 13.94 -13.98 -12.15
C PHE A 345 15.06 -14.81 -11.52
N GLU A 346 15.26 -16.00 -12.03
CA GLU A 346 16.31 -16.92 -11.60
C GLU A 346 17.40 -16.96 -12.68
N ILE A 347 18.63 -16.69 -12.27
CA ILE A 347 19.79 -16.77 -13.15
C ILE A 347 20.41 -18.16 -13.08
N LYS A 348 21.03 -18.65 -14.16
CA LYS A 348 21.75 -19.91 -14.13
C LYS A 348 22.91 -19.86 -13.15
N GLY A 349 23.01 -20.87 -12.29
CA GLY A 349 23.99 -20.95 -11.22
C GLY A 349 23.39 -20.83 -9.84
N GLY A 350 24.05 -20.14 -8.95
CA GLY A 350 23.62 -19.95 -7.55
C GLY A 350 23.76 -18.52 -7.07
N GLN A 351 23.89 -18.36 -5.77
CA GLN A 351 24.05 -17.04 -5.12
C GLN A 351 25.30 -16.30 -5.65
N LYS A 352 26.38 -17.00 -5.92
CA LYS A 352 27.62 -16.38 -6.40
C LYS A 352 27.43 -15.71 -7.76
N GLU A 353 26.73 -16.38 -8.66
CA GLU A 353 26.42 -15.85 -9.99
C GLU A 353 25.40 -14.71 -9.89
N ALA A 354 24.38 -14.83 -9.03
CA ALA A 354 23.43 -13.74 -8.75
C ALA A 354 24.13 -12.49 -8.23
N TRP A 355 25.06 -12.62 -7.30
CA TRP A 355 25.84 -11.49 -6.78
C TRP A 355 26.77 -10.90 -7.85
N ALA A 356 27.49 -11.74 -8.63
CA ALA A 356 28.34 -11.27 -9.69
C ALA A 356 27.54 -10.48 -10.75
N PHE A 357 26.35 -10.93 -11.11
CA PHE A 357 25.45 -10.20 -11.97
C PHE A 357 25.09 -8.83 -11.40
N ILE A 358 24.62 -8.78 -10.15
CA ILE A 358 24.17 -7.55 -9.48
C ILE A 358 25.31 -6.53 -9.35
N ASP A 359 26.49 -6.98 -8.95
CA ASP A 359 27.64 -6.11 -8.68
C ASP A 359 28.23 -5.45 -9.94
N HIS A 360 27.85 -5.91 -11.13
CA HIS A 360 28.28 -5.33 -12.41
C HIS A 360 27.23 -4.45 -13.08
N LEU A 361 26.07 -4.23 -12.43
CA LEU A 361 25.07 -3.26 -12.90
C LEU A 361 25.52 -1.83 -12.54
N GLU A 362 25.28 -0.90 -13.43
CA GLU A 362 25.66 0.51 -13.27
C GLU A 362 24.44 1.44 -13.12
N ILE A 363 23.31 1.11 -13.79
CA ILE A 363 22.06 1.87 -13.73
C ILE A 363 21.19 1.38 -12.59
N PHE A 364 21.04 0.05 -12.46
CA PHE A 364 20.29 -0.52 -11.36
C PHE A 364 20.98 -0.29 -10.02
N SER A 365 20.32 0.46 -9.15
CA SER A 365 20.86 0.69 -7.80
C SER A 365 20.57 -0.51 -6.89
N LEU A 366 21.60 -1.05 -6.25
CA LEU A 366 21.49 -2.11 -5.24
C LEU A 366 21.01 -1.52 -3.91
N LEU A 367 19.75 -1.72 -3.57
CA LEU A 367 19.14 -1.23 -2.33
C LEU A 367 17.82 -1.92 -2.01
N ALA A 368 17.39 -1.80 -0.75
CA ALA A 368 16.19 -2.49 -0.25
C ALA A 368 14.85 -1.88 -0.73
N LYS A 369 14.83 -0.65 -1.26
CA LYS A 369 13.62 0.00 -1.78
C LYS A 369 13.17 -0.63 -3.09
N VAL A 370 11.92 -0.40 -3.46
CA VAL A 370 11.30 -0.74 -4.75
C VAL A 370 10.37 0.39 -5.19
N ALA A 371 9.83 0.31 -6.39
CA ALA A 371 8.82 1.26 -6.88
C ALA A 371 9.33 2.71 -6.91
N ASP A 372 10.45 2.89 -7.56
CA ASP A 372 11.10 4.18 -7.82
C ASP A 372 11.11 4.45 -9.32
N VAL A 373 11.19 5.73 -9.72
CA VAL A 373 11.42 6.10 -11.12
C VAL A 373 12.75 5.57 -11.67
N LYS A 374 13.70 5.26 -10.79
CA LYS A 374 14.97 4.61 -11.12
C LYS A 374 14.86 3.10 -10.98
N SER A 375 15.53 2.38 -11.86
CA SER A 375 15.66 0.93 -11.79
C SER A 375 16.46 0.47 -10.58
N LEU A 376 15.94 -0.52 -9.85
CA LEU A 376 16.53 -1.02 -8.61
C LEU A 376 16.65 -2.55 -8.66
N VAL A 377 17.63 -3.08 -7.94
CA VAL A 377 17.92 -4.50 -7.86
C VAL A 377 18.23 -4.92 -6.43
N ILE A 378 17.90 -6.15 -6.07
CA ILE A 378 18.36 -6.76 -4.82
C ILE A 378 18.37 -8.29 -4.92
N HIS A 379 19.17 -8.94 -4.09
CA HIS A 379 19.17 -10.39 -3.88
C HIS A 379 18.32 -10.73 -2.65
N PRO A 380 17.06 -11.18 -2.78
CA PRO A 380 16.13 -11.32 -1.66
C PRO A 380 16.64 -12.24 -0.55
N ALA A 381 17.16 -13.42 -0.91
CA ALA A 381 17.56 -14.45 0.04
C ALA A 381 18.64 -13.98 1.04
N SER A 382 19.59 -13.15 0.59
CA SER A 382 20.67 -12.65 1.47
C SER A 382 20.39 -11.29 2.11
N THR A 383 19.24 -10.67 1.85
CA THR A 383 18.93 -9.30 2.29
C THR A 383 17.53 -9.17 2.89
N THR A 384 16.52 -8.88 2.09
CA THR A 384 15.15 -8.58 2.56
C THR A 384 14.44 -9.77 3.22
N HIS A 385 14.89 -10.99 2.97
CA HIS A 385 14.34 -12.24 3.50
C HIS A 385 15.39 -13.09 4.24
N SER A 386 16.53 -12.49 4.61
CA SER A 386 17.65 -13.19 5.25
C SER A 386 17.34 -13.77 6.65
N GLN A 387 16.22 -13.37 7.26
CA GLN A 387 15.74 -13.92 8.52
C GLN A 387 14.96 -15.23 8.36
N LEU A 388 14.59 -15.62 7.13
CA LEU A 388 13.89 -16.85 6.85
C LEU A 388 14.86 -18.03 6.74
N SER A 389 14.42 -19.22 7.13
CA SER A 389 15.14 -20.48 6.88
C SER A 389 15.14 -20.82 5.38
N GLU A 390 16.00 -21.76 4.96
CA GLU A 390 16.01 -22.24 3.58
C GLU A 390 14.66 -22.83 3.15
N GLU A 391 13.98 -23.55 4.03
CA GLU A 391 12.67 -24.13 3.78
C GLU A 391 11.61 -23.03 3.59
N GLU A 392 11.60 -22.02 4.45
CA GLU A 392 10.69 -20.87 4.34
C GLU A 392 10.95 -20.03 3.08
N LEU A 393 12.23 -19.86 2.69
CA LEU A 393 12.57 -19.19 1.42
C LEU A 393 12.01 -19.96 0.23
N LEU A 394 12.18 -21.29 0.20
CA LEU A 394 11.68 -22.14 -0.88
C LEU A 394 10.14 -22.16 -0.94
N ASP A 395 9.47 -22.17 0.22
CA ASP A 395 7.99 -22.07 0.29
C ASP A 395 7.47 -20.74 -0.29
N GLN A 396 8.27 -19.66 -0.15
CA GLN A 396 7.98 -18.38 -0.77
C GLN A 396 8.51 -18.24 -2.20
N GLY A 397 9.03 -19.30 -2.81
CA GLY A 397 9.56 -19.30 -4.17
C GLY A 397 10.85 -18.50 -4.33
N ILE A 398 11.63 -18.34 -3.26
CA ILE A 398 12.92 -17.62 -3.25
C ILE A 398 14.04 -18.64 -3.22
N ARG A 399 14.86 -18.68 -4.28
CA ARG A 399 16.03 -19.55 -4.39
C ARG A 399 17.33 -18.77 -4.25
N PRO A 400 18.47 -19.44 -4.03
CA PRO A 400 19.79 -18.76 -3.95
C PRO A 400 20.17 -17.97 -5.20
N ASN A 401 19.62 -18.31 -6.36
CA ASN A 401 19.84 -17.61 -7.65
C ASN A 401 18.70 -16.64 -8.01
N THR A 402 17.79 -16.35 -7.11
CA THR A 402 16.69 -15.41 -7.33
C THR A 402 17.16 -13.95 -7.21
N ILE A 403 16.86 -13.15 -8.22
CA ILE A 403 17.12 -11.72 -8.26
C ILE A 403 15.79 -10.99 -8.38
N ARG A 404 15.57 -9.95 -7.56
CA ARG A 404 14.39 -9.06 -7.67
C ARG A 404 14.78 -7.79 -8.39
N LEU A 405 14.02 -7.44 -9.42
CA LEU A 405 14.10 -6.18 -10.13
C LEU A 405 12.91 -5.28 -9.77
N SER A 406 13.13 -3.99 -9.75
CA SER A 406 12.11 -2.96 -9.78
C SER A 406 12.43 -2.07 -10.98
N ILE A 407 11.66 -2.22 -12.05
CA ILE A 407 11.95 -1.56 -13.33
C ILE A 407 11.53 -0.11 -13.27
N GLY A 408 12.44 0.77 -13.62
CA GLY A 408 12.24 2.22 -13.62
C GLY A 408 11.71 2.77 -14.94
N THR A 409 11.86 4.09 -15.09
CA THR A 409 11.35 4.85 -16.24
C THR A 409 12.43 5.32 -17.21
N GLU A 410 13.66 4.85 -17.05
CA GLU A 410 14.81 5.12 -17.92
C GLU A 410 14.51 4.66 -19.36
N HIS A 411 15.37 5.04 -20.30
CA HIS A 411 15.28 4.54 -21.67
C HIS A 411 15.48 3.03 -21.69
N ILE A 412 14.64 2.31 -22.41
CA ILE A 412 14.65 0.84 -22.38
C ILE A 412 15.95 0.22 -22.87
N ASP A 413 16.59 0.83 -23.87
CA ASP A 413 17.87 0.32 -24.40
C ASP A 413 18.99 0.42 -23.37
N ASP A 414 18.94 1.45 -22.50
CA ASP A 414 19.91 1.63 -21.41
C ASP A 414 19.66 0.58 -20.30
N ILE A 415 18.39 0.32 -19.96
CA ILE A 415 18.03 -0.73 -19.01
C ILE A 415 18.53 -2.10 -19.49
N ILE A 416 18.25 -2.46 -20.75
CA ILE A 416 18.68 -3.74 -21.33
C ILE A 416 20.22 -3.78 -21.43
N GLY A 417 20.85 -2.69 -21.86
CA GLY A 417 22.30 -2.61 -21.92
C GLY A 417 22.99 -2.80 -20.57
N ASP A 418 22.36 -2.34 -19.50
CA ASP A 418 22.88 -2.55 -18.14
C ASP A 418 22.71 -4.01 -17.68
N LEU A 419 21.57 -4.64 -17.97
CA LEU A 419 21.39 -6.08 -17.72
C LEU A 419 22.41 -6.93 -18.48
N GLU A 420 22.75 -6.57 -19.72
CA GLU A 420 23.80 -7.23 -20.50
C GLU A 420 25.19 -7.13 -19.84
N LYS A 421 25.53 -6.02 -19.19
CA LYS A 421 26.78 -5.90 -18.41
C LYS A 421 26.81 -6.91 -17.26
N GLY A 422 25.70 -7.03 -16.52
CA GLY A 422 25.56 -8.04 -15.47
C GLY A 422 25.75 -9.46 -16.00
N PHE A 423 25.13 -9.82 -17.12
CA PHE A 423 25.31 -11.14 -17.75
C PHE A 423 26.70 -11.37 -18.31
N ALA A 424 27.36 -10.34 -18.82
CA ALA A 424 28.74 -10.45 -19.34
C ALA A 424 29.75 -10.81 -18.25
N ALA A 425 29.48 -10.45 -16.99
CA ALA A 425 30.32 -10.79 -15.84
C ALA A 425 30.29 -12.29 -15.48
N LEU A 426 29.37 -13.07 -16.07
CA LEU A 426 29.21 -14.50 -15.82
C LEU A 426 29.88 -15.38 -16.91
N LYS A 427 30.45 -14.78 -17.92
CA LYS A 427 31.21 -15.43 -19.00
C LYS A 427 32.66 -15.50 -18.65
#